data_2b54f8e7ebad2f7ebfc021e47dce1b86
#
_entry.id   2b54f8e7ebad2f7ebfc021e47dce1b86
#
_cell.length_a   1.000
_cell.length_b   1.000
_cell.length_c   1.000
_cell.angle_alpha   90.00
_cell.angle_beta   90.00
_cell.angle_gamma   90.00
#
_symmetry.space_group_name_H-M   'P 1'
#
loop_
_entity.id
_entity.type
_entity.pdbx_description
1 polymer ?
#
loop_
_entity_poly.entity_id
_entity_poly.type
_entity_poly.pdbx_seq_one_letter_code
_entity_poly.pdbx_strand_id
1 'polypeptide(L)'
;MNNAIVNKAADNIRILAAAMVEKAKSGHPGGAMGGADFMNILYSEFLQYDPSDMKWMNRDRFFLDPGHMSPMLYAQLALIGKYSMDDCSQFRQWGSVTPGHPEVDVERGVENTSGPLGQGHVMAVGAAIAERFLVARFGEWMEHKTYTFISDGGVQEEISQGAGRLAGHLGLSNLIMFYDSNDIQLSTETHAVTSENTAQKYEAWGWNVMTIDGNAPDQIRNTLKKAQAEKERPTLIIGKTIMGKGAVKDDGSSYERQCATHGMPLGEAGASFAKTIANLGGDPENPFTIFPEVKEMYAKRQDELIKAAAQKKAEQYEWEAKNPELAAKLKAFFSGKAPSIDYKSMGQKPGQATRAASAAVLSVYAEQVANMVVASADLSNSDKTDGFLKKTKAFTKGDFSGNFLQAGVSELTMACIMNGMALHGGLIPACGTFFVFSDYMKPAVRMAALMQLPVKYIWTHDAFRVGEDGPTHQPVEQEAQIRLMEKLQNHKHQNSMLVLRPADANETTVCWKMAMENTQTPSALLLSRQGIKDVTSYETALGAEKGAYILKESEGKPDVVLLASGSEVSTLVSGAEMLEKEGVKCRIVSVPSEGLFRAQSPEYQEKVLPKGLKKFGLTAGLPVTLEGLTGS
;
A
#
# COMPACT_ATOMS: atom_id res chain seq x y z
N MET A 1 8.68 24.04 -23.40
CA MET A 1 9.79 24.90 -22.88
C MET A 1 11.02 24.83 -23.76
N ASN A 2 11.98 25.75 -23.60
CA ASN A 2 13.27 25.70 -24.30
C ASN A 2 14.15 24.58 -23.71
N ASN A 3 14.75 23.75 -24.57
CA ASN A 3 15.57 22.62 -24.12
C ASN A 3 16.80 23.03 -23.29
N ALA A 4 17.37 24.24 -23.50
CA ALA A 4 18.51 24.70 -22.72
C ALA A 4 18.18 24.83 -21.23
N ILE A 5 17.05 25.43 -20.88
CA ILE A 5 16.64 25.55 -19.46
C ILE A 5 16.18 24.21 -18.89
N VAL A 6 15.54 23.36 -19.72
CA VAL A 6 15.11 22.01 -19.30
C VAL A 6 16.32 21.13 -18.97
N ASN A 7 17.36 21.14 -19.82
CA ASN A 7 18.61 20.42 -19.55
C ASN A 7 19.31 20.95 -18.28
N LYS A 8 19.35 22.29 -18.10
CA LYS A 8 19.95 22.91 -16.91
C LYS A 8 19.21 22.50 -15.62
N ALA A 9 17.89 22.38 -15.69
CA ALA A 9 17.10 21.90 -14.54
C ALA A 9 17.35 20.42 -14.24
N ALA A 10 17.48 19.57 -15.26
CA ALA A 10 17.88 18.17 -15.08
C ALA A 10 19.29 18.04 -14.48
N ASP A 11 20.24 18.89 -14.91
CA ASP A 11 21.59 18.92 -14.34
C ASP A 11 21.57 19.41 -12.88
N ASN A 12 20.69 20.33 -12.52
CA ASN A 12 20.50 20.75 -11.13
C ASN A 12 19.98 19.57 -10.25
N ILE A 13 19.06 18.74 -10.77
CA ILE A 13 18.63 17.51 -10.08
C ILE A 13 19.83 16.55 -9.89
N ARG A 14 20.65 16.35 -10.93
CA ARG A 14 21.84 15.50 -10.86
C ARG A 14 22.83 15.97 -9.80
N ILE A 15 23.09 17.28 -9.76
CA ILE A 15 23.98 17.90 -8.77
C ILE A 15 23.47 17.66 -7.36
N LEU A 16 22.19 17.97 -7.09
CA LEU A 16 21.60 17.79 -5.77
C LEU A 16 21.57 16.32 -5.35
N ALA A 17 21.23 15.41 -6.26
CA ALA A 17 21.21 13.97 -5.99
C ALA A 17 22.62 13.44 -5.66
N ALA A 18 23.62 13.81 -6.44
CA ALA A 18 25.01 13.45 -6.18
C ALA A 18 25.52 14.03 -4.85
N ALA A 19 25.19 15.30 -4.55
CA ALA A 19 25.59 15.99 -3.32
C ALA A 19 24.98 15.35 -2.06
N MET A 20 23.70 14.97 -2.11
CA MET A 20 23.02 14.27 -1.02
C MET A 20 23.74 12.97 -0.68
N VAL A 21 24.04 12.15 -1.69
CA VAL A 21 24.71 10.86 -1.52
C VAL A 21 26.17 11.02 -1.07
N GLU A 22 26.89 11.96 -1.67
CA GLU A 22 28.29 12.23 -1.31
C GLU A 22 28.42 12.70 0.14
N LYS A 23 27.55 13.63 0.58
CA LYS A 23 27.53 14.13 1.97
C LYS A 23 27.16 13.04 2.97
N ALA A 24 26.18 12.21 2.64
CA ALA A 24 25.73 11.11 3.51
C ALA A 24 26.73 9.93 3.55
N LYS A 25 27.71 9.89 2.65
CA LYS A 25 28.60 8.73 2.43
C LYS A 25 27.83 7.42 2.23
N SER A 26 26.62 7.52 1.69
CA SER A 26 25.72 6.39 1.50
C SER A 26 24.57 6.77 0.56
N GLY A 27 24.23 5.89 -0.37
CA GLY A 27 23.09 6.08 -1.26
C GLY A 27 23.36 5.67 -2.70
N HIS A 28 22.47 6.04 -3.61
CA HIS A 28 22.42 5.55 -4.98
C HIS A 28 22.36 6.75 -5.95
N PRO A 29 23.50 7.29 -6.39
CA PRO A 29 23.51 8.48 -7.24
C PRO A 29 23.24 8.16 -8.71
N GLY A 30 23.69 6.99 -9.20
CA GLY A 30 23.76 6.72 -10.63
C GLY A 30 22.41 6.72 -11.35
N GLY A 31 21.43 5.96 -10.86
CA GLY A 31 20.07 5.94 -11.40
C GLY A 31 19.38 7.29 -11.21
N ALA A 32 19.57 7.93 -10.05
CA ALA A 32 19.04 9.26 -9.76
C ALA A 32 19.52 10.32 -10.77
N MET A 33 20.77 10.25 -11.20
CA MET A 33 21.34 11.11 -12.24
C MET A 33 20.78 10.75 -13.63
N GLY A 34 20.59 9.46 -13.92
CA GLY A 34 20.06 8.97 -15.19
C GLY A 34 18.62 9.40 -15.48
N GLY A 35 17.75 9.30 -14.47
CA GLY A 35 16.32 9.59 -14.58
C GLY A 35 15.94 11.07 -14.51
N ALA A 36 16.89 11.96 -14.25
CA ALA A 36 16.66 13.39 -13.99
C ALA A 36 15.91 14.13 -15.13
N ASP A 37 16.17 13.79 -16.39
CA ASP A 37 15.52 14.42 -17.54
C ASP A 37 14.01 14.14 -17.56
N PHE A 38 13.61 12.87 -17.36
CA PHE A 38 12.22 12.50 -17.30
C PHE A 38 11.51 13.19 -16.14
N MET A 39 12.08 13.13 -14.93
CA MET A 39 11.50 13.75 -13.75
C MET A 39 11.29 15.23 -13.94
N ASN A 40 12.29 15.95 -14.42
CA ASN A 40 12.19 17.37 -14.67
C ASN A 40 11.07 17.70 -15.66
N ILE A 41 11.01 17.01 -16.81
CA ILE A 41 10.01 17.27 -17.85
C ILE A 41 8.60 16.92 -17.34
N LEU A 42 8.44 15.81 -16.62
CA LEU A 42 7.16 15.44 -16.04
C LEU A 42 6.61 16.57 -15.14
N TYR A 43 7.41 17.06 -14.20
CA TYR A 43 6.98 18.06 -13.23
C TYR A 43 6.85 19.47 -13.85
N SER A 44 7.77 19.83 -14.72
CA SER A 44 7.77 21.18 -15.31
C SER A 44 6.73 21.40 -16.41
N GLU A 45 6.27 20.32 -17.08
CA GLU A 45 5.39 20.49 -18.26
C GLU A 45 4.09 19.67 -18.21
N PHE A 46 4.03 18.54 -17.49
CA PHE A 46 2.91 17.59 -17.63
C PHE A 46 2.10 17.39 -16.36
N LEU A 47 2.74 17.07 -15.24
CA LEU A 47 2.06 16.72 -13.99
C LEU A 47 1.15 17.86 -13.51
N GLN A 48 -0.13 17.55 -13.26
CA GLN A 48 -1.14 18.51 -12.79
C GLN A 48 -1.41 18.32 -11.31
N TYR A 49 -1.13 19.32 -10.51
CA TYR A 49 -1.37 19.33 -9.07
C TYR A 49 -1.61 20.77 -8.59
N ASP A 50 -2.08 20.94 -7.38
CA ASP A 50 -2.17 22.26 -6.75
C ASP A 50 -0.97 22.49 -5.85
N PRO A 51 -0.05 23.41 -6.16
CA PRO A 51 1.09 23.72 -5.31
C PRO A 51 0.71 24.20 -3.90
N SER A 52 -0.48 24.79 -3.75
CA SER A 52 -1.01 25.27 -2.48
C SER A 52 -1.77 24.18 -1.68
N ASP A 53 -2.15 23.09 -2.33
CA ASP A 53 -2.91 21.97 -1.74
C ASP A 53 -2.49 20.64 -2.36
N MET A 54 -1.37 20.10 -1.90
CA MET A 54 -0.82 18.83 -2.40
C MET A 54 -1.74 17.63 -2.14
N LYS A 55 -2.78 17.78 -1.31
CA LYS A 55 -3.79 16.75 -1.03
C LYS A 55 -5.04 16.89 -1.89
N TRP A 56 -5.08 17.86 -2.80
CA TRP A 56 -6.23 18.03 -3.68
C TRP A 56 -6.61 16.72 -4.36
N MET A 57 -7.88 16.29 -4.22
CA MET A 57 -8.32 14.96 -4.62
C MET A 57 -8.13 14.68 -6.12
N ASN A 58 -8.22 15.71 -6.95
CA ASN A 58 -8.21 15.60 -8.41
C ASN A 58 -6.85 15.91 -9.05
N ARG A 59 -5.76 15.82 -8.23
CA ARG A 59 -4.39 15.95 -8.73
C ARG A 59 -3.95 14.71 -9.48
N ASP A 60 -3.05 14.87 -10.45
CA ASP A 60 -2.23 13.75 -10.93
C ASP A 60 -1.36 13.20 -9.80
N ARG A 61 -1.03 11.93 -9.84
CA ARG A 61 -0.19 11.27 -8.84
C ARG A 61 1.07 10.71 -9.47
N PHE A 62 2.18 10.83 -8.76
CA PHE A 62 3.46 10.24 -9.15
C PHE A 62 3.95 9.25 -8.10
N PHE A 63 4.12 7.99 -8.50
CA PHE A 63 4.63 6.90 -7.66
C PHE A 63 6.08 6.57 -8.05
N LEU A 64 6.98 6.59 -7.07
CA LEU A 64 8.35 6.11 -7.26
C LEU A 64 8.44 4.65 -6.83
N ASP A 65 8.76 3.74 -7.77
CA ASP A 65 9.03 2.33 -7.46
C ASP A 65 10.45 2.11 -6.92
N PRO A 66 11.53 2.55 -7.61
CA PRO A 66 12.89 2.35 -7.12
C PRO A 66 13.21 3.33 -5.98
N GLY A 67 12.80 2.98 -4.76
CA GLY A 67 12.98 3.85 -3.59
C GLY A 67 14.42 4.26 -3.33
N HIS A 68 15.41 3.48 -3.78
CA HIS A 68 16.83 3.84 -3.74
C HIS A 68 17.16 5.08 -4.60
N MET A 69 16.31 5.43 -5.58
CA MET A 69 16.44 6.67 -6.37
C MET A 69 15.82 7.89 -5.68
N SER A 70 15.54 7.81 -4.38
CA SER A 70 15.03 8.90 -3.54
C SER A 70 15.77 10.24 -3.71
N PRO A 71 17.10 10.30 -3.92
CA PRO A 71 17.78 11.58 -4.14
C PRO A 71 17.24 12.35 -5.35
N MET A 72 16.85 11.64 -6.42
CA MET A 72 16.21 12.26 -7.60
C MET A 72 14.85 12.87 -7.23
N LEU A 73 14.03 12.13 -6.47
CA LEU A 73 12.71 12.60 -6.05
C LEU A 73 12.83 13.82 -5.13
N TYR A 74 13.71 13.75 -4.12
CA TYR A 74 13.90 14.88 -3.19
C TYR A 74 14.47 16.12 -3.89
N ALA A 75 15.42 15.93 -4.82
CA ALA A 75 15.92 17.03 -5.64
C ALA A 75 14.80 17.67 -6.48
N GLN A 76 13.98 16.87 -7.15
CA GLN A 76 12.83 17.37 -7.92
C GLN A 76 11.82 18.10 -7.02
N LEU A 77 11.50 17.54 -5.87
CA LEU A 77 10.57 18.15 -4.93
C LEU A 77 11.14 19.43 -4.26
N ALA A 78 12.47 19.52 -4.16
CA ALA A 78 13.14 20.76 -3.74
C ALA A 78 13.03 21.84 -4.81
N LEU A 79 13.15 21.52 -6.11
CA LEU A 79 12.96 22.49 -7.20
C LEU A 79 11.55 23.09 -7.20
N ILE A 80 10.53 22.33 -6.78
CA ILE A 80 9.16 22.84 -6.61
C ILE A 80 8.89 23.42 -5.21
N GLY A 81 9.94 23.56 -4.36
CA GLY A 81 9.85 24.23 -3.05
C GLY A 81 9.23 23.39 -1.93
N LYS A 82 9.17 22.05 -2.05
CA LYS A 82 8.62 21.16 -1.01
C LYS A 82 9.68 20.64 -0.03
N TYR A 83 10.95 20.72 -0.40
CA TYR A 83 12.10 20.48 0.47
C TYR A 83 13.04 21.66 0.39
N SER A 84 13.63 22.03 1.53
CA SER A 84 14.69 23.02 1.59
C SER A 84 16.04 22.39 1.22
N MET A 85 17.04 23.22 0.92
CA MET A 85 18.42 22.72 0.72
C MET A 85 18.99 22.11 2.00
N ASP A 86 18.52 22.57 3.14
CA ASP A 86 18.88 22.01 4.45
C ASP A 86 18.32 20.60 4.61
N ASP A 87 17.04 20.39 4.28
CA ASP A 87 16.43 19.04 4.24
C ASP A 87 17.21 18.08 3.33
N CYS A 88 17.56 18.55 2.11
CA CYS A 88 18.39 17.75 1.18
C CYS A 88 19.77 17.44 1.77
N SER A 89 20.37 18.38 2.47
CA SER A 89 21.69 18.20 3.10
C SER A 89 21.67 17.24 4.28
N GLN A 90 20.49 16.94 4.85
CA GLN A 90 20.27 15.97 5.92
C GLN A 90 19.84 14.58 5.40
N PHE A 91 20.02 14.32 4.12
CA PHE A 91 19.71 13.02 3.52
C PHE A 91 20.31 11.85 4.32
N ARG A 92 19.47 10.83 4.63
CA ARG A 92 19.82 9.64 5.44
C ARG A 92 20.25 9.93 6.89
N GLN A 93 20.07 11.14 7.40
CA GLN A 93 20.34 11.41 8.81
C GLN A 93 19.15 11.01 9.69
N TRP A 94 19.42 10.62 10.93
CA TRP A 94 18.37 10.24 11.87
C TRP A 94 17.41 11.41 12.12
N GLY A 95 16.11 11.12 12.00
CA GLY A 95 15.04 12.11 12.18
C GLY A 95 14.88 13.12 11.03
N SER A 96 15.65 12.97 9.94
CA SER A 96 15.49 13.81 8.76
C SER A 96 14.21 13.45 7.98
N VAL A 97 13.68 14.45 7.25
CA VAL A 97 12.53 14.27 6.35
C VAL A 97 12.92 13.69 4.97
N THR A 98 14.21 13.39 4.79
CA THR A 98 14.79 12.80 3.56
C THR A 98 15.45 11.46 3.87
N PRO A 99 14.70 10.43 4.31
CA PRO A 99 15.25 9.09 4.55
C PRO A 99 15.80 8.48 3.26
N GLY A 100 16.64 7.46 3.39
CA GLY A 100 17.31 6.82 2.25
C GLY A 100 16.37 6.20 1.20
N HIS A 101 15.18 5.82 1.62
CA HIS A 101 14.06 5.41 0.77
C HIS A 101 12.85 6.23 1.19
N PRO A 102 12.04 6.77 0.26
CA PRO A 102 10.99 7.73 0.63
C PRO A 102 9.87 7.06 1.39
N GLU A 103 9.34 7.78 2.36
CA GLU A 103 8.11 7.44 3.04
C GLU A 103 6.97 8.36 2.60
N VAL A 104 5.74 7.85 2.60
CA VAL A 104 4.56 8.60 2.17
C VAL A 104 4.45 9.91 2.96
N ASP A 105 4.47 11.02 2.23
CA ASP A 105 4.27 12.38 2.73
C ASP A 105 3.65 13.23 1.62
N VAL A 106 2.35 13.12 1.49
CA VAL A 106 1.62 13.78 0.39
C VAL A 106 1.74 15.30 0.48
N GLU A 107 1.91 15.88 1.66
CA GLU A 107 2.11 17.34 1.82
C GLU A 107 3.41 17.81 1.16
N ARG A 108 4.44 16.97 1.16
CA ARG A 108 5.70 17.21 0.46
C ARG A 108 5.73 16.63 -0.97
N GLY A 109 4.66 15.96 -1.41
CA GLY A 109 4.56 15.41 -2.77
C GLY A 109 5.06 13.96 -2.91
N VAL A 110 5.23 13.23 -1.81
CA VAL A 110 5.60 11.80 -1.82
C VAL A 110 4.33 10.96 -1.67
N GLU A 111 3.89 10.33 -2.76
CA GLU A 111 2.62 9.60 -2.82
C GLU A 111 2.69 8.20 -2.18
N ASN A 112 3.87 7.60 -2.05
CA ASN A 112 4.02 6.25 -1.51
C ASN A 112 5.32 6.06 -0.76
N THR A 113 5.29 5.21 0.26
CA THR A 113 6.52 4.61 0.81
C THR A 113 7.05 3.61 -0.21
N SER A 114 8.34 3.69 -0.51
CA SER A 114 9.02 2.82 -1.47
C SER A 114 10.32 2.25 -0.87
N GLY A 115 10.78 1.15 -1.44
CA GLY A 115 11.99 0.43 -0.98
C GLY A 115 11.95 -1.00 -1.48
N PRO A 116 10.92 -1.80 -1.13
CA PRO A 116 10.70 -3.08 -1.81
C PRO A 116 10.35 -2.83 -3.28
N LEU A 117 11.28 -3.20 -4.19
CA LEU A 117 11.08 -3.05 -5.62
C LEU A 117 9.81 -3.78 -6.11
N GLY A 118 9.19 -3.26 -7.12
CA GLY A 118 7.94 -3.79 -7.67
C GLY A 118 6.69 -3.24 -6.98
N GLN A 119 6.70 -2.96 -5.67
CA GLN A 119 5.49 -2.55 -4.98
C GLN A 119 5.04 -1.12 -5.33
N GLY A 120 5.95 -0.19 -5.61
CA GLY A 120 5.62 1.19 -5.91
C GLY A 120 4.73 1.35 -7.15
N HIS A 121 5.10 0.74 -8.27
CA HIS A 121 4.30 0.83 -9.48
C HIS A 121 3.01 -0.01 -9.41
N VAL A 122 2.97 -1.09 -8.59
CA VAL A 122 1.73 -1.84 -8.36
C VAL A 122 0.74 -1.01 -7.53
N MET A 123 1.22 -0.21 -6.57
CA MET A 123 0.37 0.79 -5.90
C MET A 123 -0.17 1.83 -6.90
N ALA A 124 0.63 2.23 -7.90
CA ALA A 124 0.15 3.10 -8.98
C ALA A 124 -1.00 2.47 -9.79
N VAL A 125 -0.95 1.15 -10.06
CA VAL A 125 -2.08 0.43 -10.67
C VAL A 125 -3.33 0.54 -9.79
N GLY A 126 -3.19 0.37 -8.48
CA GLY A 126 -4.29 0.53 -7.53
C GLY A 126 -4.89 1.94 -7.53
N ALA A 127 -4.05 2.97 -7.59
CA ALA A 127 -4.50 4.36 -7.70
C ALA A 127 -5.22 4.64 -9.03
N ALA A 128 -4.74 4.07 -10.14
CA ALA A 128 -5.39 4.20 -11.44
C ALA A 128 -6.77 3.52 -11.48
N ILE A 129 -6.95 2.37 -10.81
CA ILE A 129 -8.25 1.72 -10.67
C ILE A 129 -9.18 2.58 -9.80
N ALA A 130 -8.68 3.17 -8.71
CA ALA A 130 -9.46 4.03 -7.83
C ALA A 130 -9.99 5.26 -8.57
N GLU A 131 -9.17 5.89 -9.41
CA GLU A 131 -9.62 7.01 -10.26
C GLU A 131 -10.72 6.57 -11.22
N ARG A 132 -10.56 5.45 -11.97
CA ARG A 132 -11.62 4.93 -12.86
C ARG A 132 -12.91 4.62 -12.11
N PHE A 133 -12.80 4.07 -10.89
CA PHE A 133 -13.95 3.82 -10.02
C PHE A 133 -14.70 5.11 -9.67
N LEU A 134 -14.00 6.18 -9.35
CA LEU A 134 -14.59 7.47 -9.00
C LEU A 134 -15.18 8.17 -10.24
N VAL A 135 -14.47 8.16 -11.36
CA VAL A 135 -14.97 8.71 -12.63
C VAL A 135 -16.27 8.04 -13.06
N ALA A 136 -16.38 6.72 -12.95
CA ALA A 136 -17.60 5.98 -13.28
C ALA A 136 -18.83 6.39 -12.44
N ARG A 137 -18.61 7.02 -11.26
CA ARG A 137 -19.67 7.42 -10.32
C ARG A 137 -19.97 8.91 -10.32
N PHE A 138 -18.95 9.72 -10.53
CA PHE A 138 -19.04 11.16 -10.35
C PHE A 138 -18.79 11.96 -11.63
N GLY A 139 -18.35 11.29 -12.72
CA GLY A 139 -18.17 11.89 -14.02
C GLY A 139 -16.74 12.26 -14.38
N GLU A 140 -16.54 12.59 -15.65
CA GLU A 140 -15.23 12.82 -16.29
C GLU A 140 -14.45 14.02 -15.71
N TRP A 141 -15.11 14.95 -15.02
CA TRP A 141 -14.44 16.08 -14.37
C TRP A 141 -13.42 15.62 -13.31
N MET A 142 -13.57 14.38 -12.79
CA MET A 142 -12.63 13.76 -11.85
C MET A 142 -11.42 13.11 -12.53
N GLU A 143 -11.35 13.08 -13.86
CA GLU A 143 -10.24 12.45 -14.57
C GLU A 143 -8.89 13.08 -14.20
N HIS A 144 -7.95 12.24 -13.84
CA HIS A 144 -6.55 12.59 -13.65
C HIS A 144 -5.65 11.39 -13.98
N LYS A 145 -4.36 11.65 -14.14
CA LYS A 145 -3.38 10.62 -14.51
C LYS A 145 -2.63 10.10 -13.29
N THR A 146 -2.24 8.85 -13.37
CA THR A 146 -1.27 8.24 -12.47
C THR A 146 0.00 7.97 -13.24
N TYR A 147 1.11 8.56 -12.78
CA TYR A 147 2.44 8.34 -13.32
C TYR A 147 3.24 7.46 -12.37
N THR A 148 4.11 6.63 -12.92
CA THR A 148 5.04 5.86 -12.10
C THR A 148 6.37 5.68 -12.81
N PHE A 149 7.43 5.59 -12.03
CA PHE A 149 8.80 5.37 -12.48
C PHE A 149 9.24 4.00 -11.97
N ILE A 150 9.74 3.15 -12.87
CA ILE A 150 10.25 1.80 -12.57
C ILE A 150 11.65 1.62 -13.11
N SER A 151 12.47 0.83 -12.43
CA SER A 151 13.85 0.51 -12.80
C SER A 151 14.01 -0.90 -13.38
N ASP A 152 15.21 -1.22 -13.86
CA ASP A 152 15.57 -2.57 -14.34
C ASP A 152 15.25 -3.66 -13.29
N GLY A 153 15.60 -3.43 -12.03
CA GLY A 153 15.28 -4.35 -10.93
C GLY A 153 13.77 -4.45 -10.68
N GLY A 154 13.05 -3.33 -10.74
CA GLY A 154 11.59 -3.32 -10.56
C GLY A 154 10.86 -4.12 -11.64
N VAL A 155 11.30 -4.08 -12.89
CA VAL A 155 10.71 -4.86 -13.98
C VAL A 155 10.93 -6.37 -13.81
N GLN A 156 11.99 -6.78 -13.12
CA GLN A 156 12.31 -8.19 -12.88
C GLN A 156 11.46 -8.81 -11.76
N GLU A 157 10.95 -8.02 -10.83
CA GLU A 157 10.12 -8.54 -9.73
C GLU A 157 8.89 -9.27 -10.24
N GLU A 158 8.55 -10.42 -9.64
CA GLU A 158 7.39 -11.23 -10.02
C GLU A 158 6.06 -10.48 -9.88
N ILE A 159 5.96 -9.58 -8.91
CA ILE A 159 4.77 -8.74 -8.71
C ILE A 159 4.50 -7.83 -9.92
N SER A 160 5.55 -7.45 -10.65
CA SER A 160 5.47 -6.62 -11.86
C SER A 160 4.75 -7.33 -12.99
N GLN A 161 4.87 -8.66 -13.07
CA GLN A 161 4.17 -9.49 -14.05
C GLN A 161 2.66 -9.46 -13.80
N GLY A 162 2.24 -9.65 -12.54
CA GLY A 162 0.84 -9.58 -12.13
C GLY A 162 0.22 -8.20 -12.40
N ALA A 163 0.94 -7.15 -12.04
CA ALA A 163 0.51 -5.77 -12.24
C ALA A 163 0.38 -5.38 -13.72
N GLY A 164 1.39 -5.72 -14.52
CA GLY A 164 1.39 -5.45 -15.97
C GLY A 164 0.22 -6.13 -16.67
N ARG A 165 0.00 -7.42 -16.36
CA ARG A 165 -1.13 -8.20 -16.89
C ARG A 165 -2.48 -7.60 -16.51
N LEU A 166 -2.70 -7.25 -15.24
CA LEU A 166 -3.97 -6.69 -14.79
C LEU A 166 -4.24 -5.30 -15.35
N ALA A 167 -3.25 -4.42 -15.37
CA ALA A 167 -3.41 -3.07 -15.92
C ALA A 167 -3.76 -3.08 -17.41
N GLY A 168 -3.11 -3.94 -18.20
CA GLY A 168 -3.42 -4.14 -19.61
C GLY A 168 -4.80 -4.74 -19.83
N HIS A 169 -5.16 -5.80 -19.05
CA HIS A 169 -6.47 -6.44 -19.10
C HIS A 169 -7.61 -5.46 -18.81
N LEU A 170 -7.45 -4.60 -17.83
CA LEU A 170 -8.44 -3.60 -17.45
C LEU A 170 -8.42 -2.34 -18.36
N GLY A 171 -7.40 -2.19 -19.21
CA GLY A 171 -7.28 -1.05 -20.11
C GLY A 171 -7.12 0.30 -19.38
N LEU A 172 -6.23 0.36 -18.36
CA LEU A 172 -6.05 1.55 -17.52
C LEU A 172 -5.33 2.69 -18.26
N SER A 173 -6.02 3.37 -19.16
CA SER A 173 -5.46 4.45 -19.98
C SER A 173 -5.05 5.71 -19.21
N ASN A 174 -5.40 5.78 -17.94
CA ASN A 174 -4.96 6.81 -17.00
C ASN A 174 -3.61 6.49 -16.33
N LEU A 175 -3.03 5.30 -16.56
CA LEU A 175 -1.74 4.88 -16.04
C LEU A 175 -0.63 5.05 -17.09
N ILE A 176 0.40 5.82 -16.74
CA ILE A 176 1.60 6.06 -17.57
C ILE A 176 2.83 5.66 -16.75
N MET A 177 3.54 4.66 -17.22
CA MET A 177 4.75 4.14 -16.58
C MET A 177 5.99 4.48 -17.40
N PHE A 178 7.00 5.06 -16.77
CA PHE A 178 8.33 5.24 -17.33
C PHE A 178 9.25 4.15 -16.79
N TYR A 179 9.82 3.36 -17.66
CA TYR A 179 10.85 2.39 -17.34
C TYR A 179 12.23 2.97 -17.65
N ASP A 180 13.00 3.21 -16.60
CA ASP A 180 14.40 3.61 -16.65
C ASP A 180 15.27 2.42 -17.02
N SER A 181 15.41 2.20 -18.32
CA SER A 181 16.18 1.10 -18.91
C SER A 181 17.62 1.53 -19.15
N ASN A 182 18.43 1.53 -18.11
CA ASN A 182 19.84 1.94 -18.16
C ASN A 182 20.80 0.77 -18.27
N ASP A 183 20.30 -0.47 -18.23
CA ASP A 183 21.02 -1.73 -18.36
C ASP A 183 22.00 -2.04 -17.21
N ILE A 184 21.98 -1.27 -16.11
CA ILE A 184 22.90 -1.39 -14.96
C ILE A 184 22.13 -1.70 -13.69
N GLN A 185 22.58 -2.71 -12.95
CA GLN A 185 22.08 -3.10 -11.64
C GLN A 185 23.15 -2.88 -10.56
N LEU A 186 22.83 -3.20 -9.31
CA LEU A 186 23.75 -2.99 -8.20
C LEU A 186 25.07 -3.78 -8.34
N SER A 187 24.97 -5.02 -8.79
CA SER A 187 26.14 -5.94 -8.86
C SER A 187 26.51 -6.38 -10.27
N THR A 188 25.68 -6.11 -11.29
CA THR A 188 25.92 -6.60 -12.65
C THR A 188 25.12 -5.79 -13.68
N GLU A 189 25.30 -6.11 -14.95
CA GLU A 189 24.46 -5.61 -16.03
C GLU A 189 23.23 -6.50 -16.24
N THR A 190 22.13 -5.94 -16.74
CA THR A 190 20.85 -6.66 -16.88
C THR A 190 20.94 -7.90 -17.76
N HIS A 191 21.77 -7.88 -18.82
CA HIS A 191 21.93 -9.01 -19.73
C HIS A 191 22.54 -10.26 -19.07
N ALA A 192 23.20 -10.12 -17.91
CA ALA A 192 23.69 -11.25 -17.12
C ALA A 192 22.56 -11.99 -16.37
N VAL A 193 21.37 -11.37 -16.26
CA VAL A 193 20.25 -11.87 -15.46
C VAL A 193 19.05 -12.22 -16.34
N THR A 194 18.76 -11.43 -17.39
CA THR A 194 17.58 -11.62 -18.22
C THR A 194 17.88 -11.42 -19.70
N SER A 195 17.19 -12.17 -20.54
CA SER A 195 17.14 -12.03 -22.01
C SER A 195 15.75 -11.63 -22.51
N GLU A 196 14.86 -11.20 -21.62
CA GLU A 196 13.49 -10.84 -21.97
C GLU A 196 13.42 -9.59 -22.87
N ASN A 197 12.48 -9.64 -23.81
CA ASN A 197 12.06 -8.43 -24.53
C ASN A 197 10.90 -7.77 -23.78
N THR A 198 11.21 -6.82 -22.92
CA THR A 198 10.21 -6.12 -22.10
C THR A 198 9.13 -5.43 -22.95
N ALA A 199 9.48 -4.84 -24.09
CA ALA A 199 8.51 -4.21 -24.97
C ALA A 199 7.47 -5.21 -25.46
N GLN A 200 7.89 -6.32 -26.04
CA GLN A 200 6.98 -7.37 -26.53
C GLN A 200 6.14 -7.98 -25.39
N LYS A 201 6.72 -8.15 -24.21
CA LYS A 201 6.01 -8.68 -23.04
C LYS A 201 4.83 -7.76 -22.64
N TYR A 202 5.05 -6.46 -22.55
CA TYR A 202 4.00 -5.51 -22.21
C TYR A 202 2.99 -5.32 -23.35
N GLU A 203 3.43 -5.33 -24.62
CA GLU A 203 2.54 -5.35 -25.78
C GLU A 203 1.60 -6.55 -25.74
N ALA A 204 2.11 -7.75 -25.42
CA ALA A 204 1.30 -8.96 -25.28
C ALA A 204 0.26 -8.86 -24.14
N TRP A 205 0.52 -8.05 -23.11
CA TRP A 205 -0.46 -7.74 -22.06
C TRP A 205 -1.44 -6.61 -22.45
N GLY A 206 -1.34 -6.06 -23.65
CA GLY A 206 -2.25 -5.03 -24.13
C GLY A 206 -1.87 -3.60 -23.78
N TRP A 207 -0.60 -3.33 -23.48
CA TRP A 207 -0.09 -1.97 -23.25
C TRP A 207 0.25 -1.26 -24.56
N ASN A 208 0.14 0.06 -24.53
CA ASN A 208 0.75 0.95 -25.53
C ASN A 208 2.23 1.15 -25.14
N VAL A 209 3.16 0.65 -25.96
CA VAL A 209 4.59 0.64 -25.63
C VAL A 209 5.36 1.56 -26.58
N MET A 210 6.24 2.40 -26.02
CA MET A 210 7.09 3.31 -26.80
C MET A 210 8.51 3.29 -26.22
N THR A 211 9.50 3.05 -27.08
CA THR A 211 10.92 3.10 -26.70
C THR A 211 11.55 4.40 -27.22
N ILE A 212 12.28 5.09 -26.35
CA ILE A 212 12.90 6.39 -26.61
C ILE A 212 14.32 6.49 -26.03
N ASP A 213 15.06 7.48 -26.48
CA ASP A 213 16.18 8.01 -25.71
C ASP A 213 15.63 8.74 -24.49
N GLY A 214 15.80 8.13 -23.31
CA GLY A 214 15.27 8.61 -22.02
C GLY A 214 15.99 9.86 -21.48
N ASN A 215 17.01 10.33 -22.18
CA ASN A 215 17.73 11.57 -21.87
C ASN A 215 17.54 12.66 -22.94
N ALA A 216 16.68 12.44 -23.96
CA ALA A 216 16.38 13.40 -24.99
C ALA A 216 15.06 14.15 -24.70
N PRO A 217 15.09 15.44 -24.31
CA PRO A 217 13.91 16.20 -23.89
C PRO A 217 12.75 16.16 -24.87
N ASP A 218 13.03 16.28 -26.18
CA ASP A 218 12.00 16.29 -27.19
C ASP A 218 11.32 14.93 -27.36
N GLN A 219 12.07 13.84 -27.23
CA GLN A 219 11.51 12.49 -27.27
C GLN A 219 10.61 12.23 -26.05
N ILE A 220 11.08 12.60 -24.84
CA ILE A 220 10.30 12.49 -23.61
C ILE A 220 8.99 13.28 -23.73
N ARG A 221 9.08 14.55 -24.14
CA ARG A 221 7.93 15.44 -24.29
C ARG A 221 6.90 14.91 -25.30
N ASN A 222 7.38 14.50 -26.47
CA ASN A 222 6.48 14.00 -27.53
C ASN A 222 5.81 12.68 -27.10
N THR A 223 6.52 11.83 -26.37
CA THR A 223 6.00 10.56 -25.91
C THR A 223 4.98 10.74 -24.78
N LEU A 224 5.24 11.65 -23.83
CA LEU A 224 4.26 11.99 -22.78
C LEU A 224 2.97 12.57 -23.37
N LYS A 225 3.05 13.42 -24.41
CA LYS A 225 1.86 13.90 -25.12
C LYS A 225 1.04 12.75 -25.74
N LYS A 226 1.72 11.78 -26.38
CA LYS A 226 1.06 10.59 -26.95
C LYS A 226 0.44 9.72 -25.86
N ALA A 227 1.14 9.53 -24.74
CA ALA A 227 0.66 8.75 -23.60
C ALA A 227 -0.58 9.39 -22.96
N GLN A 228 -0.62 10.70 -22.80
CA GLN A 228 -1.81 11.41 -22.29
C GLN A 228 -3.01 11.33 -23.24
N ALA A 229 -2.76 11.22 -24.55
CA ALA A 229 -3.80 11.09 -25.58
C ALA A 229 -4.34 9.67 -25.72
N GLU A 230 -3.64 8.64 -25.23
CA GLU A 230 -4.12 7.24 -25.26
C GLU A 230 -5.36 7.09 -24.36
N LYS A 231 -6.41 6.46 -24.87
CA LYS A 231 -7.73 6.37 -24.20
C LYS A 231 -8.16 4.94 -23.83
N GLU A 232 -7.44 3.93 -24.32
CA GLU A 232 -7.87 2.53 -24.20
C GLU A 232 -6.90 1.65 -23.41
N ARG A 233 -5.62 2.03 -23.36
CA ARG A 233 -4.55 1.17 -22.87
C ARG A 233 -3.64 1.92 -21.89
N PRO A 234 -3.09 1.25 -20.85
CA PRO A 234 -1.98 1.82 -20.10
C PRO A 234 -0.77 2.02 -21.03
N THR A 235 0.07 3.00 -20.72
CA THR A 235 1.26 3.29 -21.53
C THR A 235 2.54 2.96 -20.77
N LEU A 236 3.44 2.19 -21.41
CA LEU A 236 4.81 2.00 -21.00
C LEU A 236 5.75 2.82 -21.90
N ILE A 237 6.53 3.70 -21.31
CA ILE A 237 7.60 4.43 -21.97
C ILE A 237 8.92 3.79 -21.53
N ILE A 238 9.59 3.08 -22.44
CA ILE A 238 10.92 2.52 -22.20
C ILE A 238 11.96 3.60 -22.54
N GLY A 239 12.47 4.26 -21.52
CA GLY A 239 13.51 5.27 -21.66
C GLY A 239 14.90 4.65 -21.55
N LYS A 240 15.67 4.62 -22.64
CA LYS A 240 17.06 4.26 -22.59
C LYS A 240 17.83 5.43 -21.98
N THR A 241 18.27 5.27 -20.73
CA THR A 241 18.96 6.30 -19.96
C THR A 241 20.43 5.96 -19.74
N ILE A 242 21.15 6.90 -19.18
CA ILE A 242 22.59 6.76 -18.89
C ILE A 242 22.78 6.74 -17.37
N MET A 243 23.16 5.58 -16.82
CA MET A 243 23.55 5.44 -15.42
C MET A 243 24.70 6.39 -15.11
N GLY A 244 24.55 7.24 -14.06
CA GLY A 244 25.57 8.21 -13.67
C GLY A 244 25.83 9.29 -14.71
N LYS A 245 24.80 9.72 -15.46
CA LYS A 245 24.93 10.73 -16.53
C LYS A 245 25.63 12.00 -16.03
N GLY A 246 26.70 12.39 -16.74
CA GLY A 246 27.52 13.54 -16.42
C GLY A 246 28.67 13.27 -15.45
N ALA A 247 28.77 12.05 -14.90
CA ALA A 247 29.90 11.69 -14.03
C ALA A 247 31.22 11.62 -14.81
N VAL A 248 32.27 12.18 -14.21
CA VAL A 248 33.62 12.22 -14.80
C VAL A 248 34.68 11.83 -13.77
N LYS A 249 35.86 11.41 -14.28
CA LYS A 249 37.05 11.13 -13.47
C LYS A 249 37.85 12.40 -13.21
N ASP A 250 38.97 12.27 -12.45
CA ASP A 250 39.87 13.37 -12.16
C ASP A 250 40.58 13.91 -13.40
N ASP A 251 40.76 13.08 -14.44
CA ASP A 251 41.33 13.50 -15.74
C ASP A 251 40.28 14.14 -16.67
N GLY A 252 39.01 14.21 -16.25
CA GLY A 252 37.87 14.71 -17.02
C GLY A 252 37.25 13.71 -18.00
N SER A 253 37.76 12.48 -18.08
CA SER A 253 37.14 11.43 -18.90
C SER A 253 35.82 10.96 -18.29
N SER A 254 34.87 10.47 -19.14
CA SER A 254 33.55 10.00 -18.69
C SER A 254 33.64 8.83 -17.70
N TYR A 255 32.80 8.85 -16.68
CA TYR A 255 32.60 7.75 -15.74
C TYR A 255 31.13 7.24 -15.75
N GLU A 256 30.42 7.50 -16.82
CA GLU A 256 29.07 7.03 -17.04
C GLU A 256 29.01 5.51 -17.23
N ARG A 257 27.81 4.91 -16.99
CA ARG A 257 27.54 3.48 -17.18
C ARG A 257 28.42 2.54 -16.33
N GLN A 258 28.85 2.99 -15.15
CA GLN A 258 29.62 2.15 -14.22
C GLN A 258 28.70 1.58 -13.14
N CYS A 259 28.70 0.24 -12.93
CA CYS A 259 27.94 -0.40 -11.87
C CYS A 259 28.23 0.20 -10.48
N ALA A 260 29.48 0.62 -10.23
CA ALA A 260 29.85 1.24 -8.97
C ALA A 260 29.05 2.51 -8.63
N THR A 261 28.61 3.29 -9.64
CA THR A 261 27.78 4.49 -9.41
C THR A 261 26.35 4.16 -9.01
N HIS A 262 25.93 2.90 -9.16
CA HIS A 262 24.58 2.49 -8.77
C HIS A 262 24.36 2.67 -7.26
N GLY A 263 25.27 2.19 -6.42
CA GLY A 263 25.07 2.11 -4.96
C GLY A 263 26.20 2.72 -4.11
N MET A 264 27.08 3.52 -4.67
CA MET A 264 28.20 4.16 -3.97
C MET A 264 28.23 5.66 -4.23
N PRO A 265 28.66 6.50 -3.24
CA PRO A 265 29.02 7.89 -3.49
C PRO A 265 30.01 8.01 -4.66
N LEU A 266 29.92 9.06 -5.45
CA LEU A 266 30.74 9.20 -6.66
C LEU A 266 32.23 9.10 -6.37
N GLY A 267 32.69 9.73 -5.28
CA GLY A 267 34.12 9.68 -4.87
C GLY A 267 34.58 8.27 -4.52
N GLU A 268 33.74 7.49 -3.82
CA GLU A 268 34.06 6.09 -3.47
C GLU A 268 33.94 5.15 -4.68
N ALA A 269 33.04 5.46 -5.61
CA ALA A 269 32.86 4.68 -6.84
C ALA A 269 34.03 4.81 -7.83
N GLY A 270 34.87 5.80 -7.66
CA GLY A 270 36.04 6.07 -8.57
C GLY A 270 35.80 7.21 -9.56
N ALA A 271 34.69 7.95 -9.44
CA ALA A 271 34.49 9.22 -10.13
C ALA A 271 35.07 10.39 -9.30
N SER A 272 35.23 11.55 -9.92
CA SER A 272 35.58 12.79 -9.22
C SER A 272 34.29 13.55 -8.91
N PHE A 273 33.89 13.63 -7.63
CA PHE A 273 32.71 14.40 -7.22
C PHE A 273 32.83 15.87 -7.66
N ALA A 274 33.94 16.55 -7.29
CA ALA A 274 34.12 17.96 -7.60
C ALA A 274 34.07 18.26 -9.11
N LYS A 275 34.75 17.43 -9.91
CA LYS A 275 34.75 17.61 -11.37
C LYS A 275 33.38 17.25 -11.99
N THR A 276 32.70 16.28 -11.45
CA THR A 276 31.31 15.95 -11.87
C THR A 276 30.39 17.13 -11.63
N ILE A 277 30.41 17.73 -10.43
CA ILE A 277 29.59 18.90 -10.13
C ILE A 277 29.91 20.06 -11.08
N ALA A 278 31.21 20.35 -11.31
CA ALA A 278 31.63 21.39 -12.24
C ALA A 278 31.22 21.08 -13.69
N ASN A 279 31.32 19.82 -14.12
CA ASN A 279 30.92 19.38 -15.47
C ASN A 279 29.39 19.59 -15.70
N LEU A 280 28.58 19.45 -14.66
CA LEU A 280 27.14 19.72 -14.67
C LEU A 280 26.81 21.22 -14.49
N GLY A 281 27.79 22.10 -14.37
CA GLY A 281 27.64 23.54 -14.25
C GLY A 281 27.42 24.05 -12.84
N GLY A 282 27.59 23.19 -11.81
CA GLY A 282 27.47 23.56 -10.40
C GLY A 282 28.78 24.01 -9.77
N ASP A 283 28.68 24.50 -8.53
CA ASP A 283 29.82 24.84 -7.68
C ASP A 283 30.14 23.67 -6.72
N PRO A 284 31.28 23.00 -6.84
CA PRO A 284 31.66 21.90 -5.96
C PRO A 284 31.74 22.26 -4.47
N GLU A 285 32.03 23.53 -4.14
CA GLU A 285 32.11 24.00 -2.76
C GLU A 285 30.74 24.32 -2.18
N ASN A 286 29.73 24.54 -3.05
CA ASN A 286 28.36 24.84 -2.64
C ASN A 286 27.32 24.09 -3.51
N PRO A 287 27.33 22.75 -3.50
CA PRO A 287 26.51 21.94 -4.42
C PRO A 287 25.02 21.94 -4.08
N PHE A 288 24.63 22.31 -2.84
CA PHE A 288 23.23 22.43 -2.43
C PHE A 288 22.65 23.81 -2.85
N THR A 289 22.62 24.02 -4.16
CA THR A 289 22.14 25.30 -4.75
C THR A 289 21.17 25.03 -5.89
N ILE A 290 20.04 25.71 -5.90
CA ILE A 290 19.14 25.75 -7.06
C ILE A 290 19.57 26.90 -7.95
N PHE A 291 19.82 26.63 -9.23
CA PHE A 291 20.17 27.65 -10.21
C PHE A 291 19.07 28.72 -10.32
N PRO A 292 19.42 30.01 -10.36
CA PRO A 292 18.44 31.09 -10.41
C PRO A 292 17.40 30.94 -11.53
N GLU A 293 17.83 30.54 -12.73
CA GLU A 293 16.95 30.37 -13.89
C GLU A 293 16.01 29.15 -13.73
N VAL A 294 16.45 28.11 -13.02
CA VAL A 294 15.63 26.93 -12.70
C VAL A 294 14.58 27.30 -11.67
N LYS A 295 14.96 28.11 -10.67
CA LYS A 295 14.03 28.64 -9.67
C LYS A 295 12.94 29.49 -10.33
N GLU A 296 13.32 30.37 -11.28
CA GLU A 296 12.38 31.19 -12.04
C GLU A 296 11.43 30.32 -12.90
N MET A 297 11.97 29.31 -13.58
CA MET A 297 11.20 28.37 -14.39
C MET A 297 10.13 27.66 -13.55
N TYR A 298 10.47 27.15 -12.38
CA TYR A 298 9.51 26.46 -11.51
C TYR A 298 8.53 27.42 -10.82
N ALA A 299 8.94 28.65 -10.49
CA ALA A 299 8.02 29.67 -9.99
C ALA A 299 6.91 29.97 -11.01
N LYS A 300 7.28 30.15 -12.29
CA LYS A 300 6.32 30.33 -13.38
C LYS A 300 5.41 29.12 -13.53
N ARG A 301 5.97 27.90 -13.46
CA ARG A 301 5.16 26.66 -13.54
C ARG A 301 4.17 26.56 -12.39
N GLN A 302 4.55 26.93 -11.19
CA GLN A 302 3.64 26.96 -10.03
C GLN A 302 2.47 27.93 -10.24
N ASP A 303 2.71 29.13 -10.77
CA ASP A 303 1.64 30.08 -11.10
C ASP A 303 0.65 29.51 -12.13
N GLU A 304 1.15 28.79 -13.14
CA GLU A 304 0.32 28.11 -14.14
C GLU A 304 -0.54 27.00 -13.49
N LEU A 305 0.06 26.19 -12.61
CA LEU A 305 -0.61 25.11 -11.90
C LEU A 305 -1.68 25.61 -10.93
N ILE A 306 -1.42 26.68 -10.18
CA ILE A 306 -2.40 27.31 -9.27
C ILE A 306 -3.63 27.77 -10.06
N LYS A 307 -3.42 28.40 -11.23
CA LYS A 307 -4.53 28.84 -12.10
C LYS A 307 -5.32 27.65 -12.65
N ALA A 308 -4.63 26.60 -13.13
CA ALA A 308 -5.27 25.40 -13.64
C ALA A 308 -6.07 24.66 -12.54
N ALA A 309 -5.51 24.54 -11.34
CA ALA A 309 -6.19 23.94 -10.19
C ALA A 309 -7.41 24.76 -9.77
N ALA A 310 -7.31 26.10 -9.75
CA ALA A 310 -8.44 26.98 -9.44
C ALA A 310 -9.59 26.80 -10.44
N GLN A 311 -9.28 26.67 -11.74
CA GLN A 311 -10.29 26.41 -12.76
C GLN A 311 -10.98 25.05 -12.53
N LYS A 312 -10.23 23.98 -12.32
CA LYS A 312 -10.81 22.65 -12.03
C LYS A 312 -11.62 22.62 -10.74
N LYS A 313 -11.19 23.35 -9.69
CA LYS A 313 -11.98 23.52 -8.46
C LYS A 313 -13.29 24.28 -8.72
N ALA A 314 -13.29 25.28 -9.60
CA ALA A 314 -14.52 25.96 -9.99
C ALA A 314 -15.49 25.02 -10.74
N GLU A 315 -14.99 24.18 -11.67
CA GLU A 315 -15.77 23.14 -12.35
C GLU A 315 -16.37 22.14 -11.34
N GLN A 316 -15.60 21.75 -10.32
CA GLN A 316 -16.09 20.92 -9.22
C GLN A 316 -17.24 21.59 -8.47
N TYR A 317 -17.11 22.85 -8.07
CA TYR A 317 -18.17 23.58 -7.36
C TYR A 317 -19.45 23.72 -8.19
N GLU A 318 -19.33 23.97 -9.50
CA GLU A 318 -20.49 23.98 -10.39
C GLU A 318 -21.15 22.60 -10.48
N TRP A 319 -20.36 21.53 -10.55
CA TRP A 319 -20.87 20.17 -10.56
C TRP A 319 -21.57 19.83 -9.23
N GLU A 320 -20.98 20.18 -8.08
CA GLU A 320 -21.55 19.97 -6.75
C GLU A 320 -22.89 20.70 -6.60
N ALA A 321 -23.00 21.94 -7.08
CA ALA A 321 -24.24 22.71 -7.06
C ALA A 321 -25.35 22.07 -7.90
N LYS A 322 -24.99 21.45 -9.03
CA LYS A 322 -25.93 20.74 -9.91
C LYS A 322 -26.29 19.33 -9.40
N ASN A 323 -25.44 18.73 -8.55
CA ASN A 323 -25.55 17.34 -8.10
C ASN A 323 -25.40 17.21 -6.58
N PRO A 324 -26.24 17.84 -5.75
CA PRO A 324 -26.03 17.94 -4.29
C PRO A 324 -25.96 16.58 -3.59
N GLU A 325 -26.75 15.59 -4.01
CA GLU A 325 -26.71 14.24 -3.44
C GLU A 325 -25.40 13.50 -3.76
N LEU A 326 -24.93 13.60 -5.02
CA LEU A 326 -23.64 13.01 -5.42
C LEU A 326 -22.47 13.74 -4.77
N ALA A 327 -22.55 15.05 -4.59
CA ALA A 327 -21.57 15.85 -3.88
C ALA A 327 -21.45 15.43 -2.40
N ALA A 328 -22.57 15.22 -1.72
CA ALA A 328 -22.59 14.71 -0.36
C ALA A 328 -21.96 13.29 -0.28
N LYS A 329 -22.26 12.43 -1.25
CA LYS A 329 -21.69 11.09 -1.36
C LYS A 329 -20.18 11.13 -1.61
N LEU A 330 -19.70 11.97 -2.53
CA LEU A 330 -18.27 12.17 -2.79
C LEU A 330 -17.53 12.65 -1.52
N LYS A 331 -18.09 13.63 -0.82
CA LYS A 331 -17.55 14.13 0.44
C LYS A 331 -17.48 13.03 1.50
N ALA A 332 -18.49 12.16 1.58
CA ALA A 332 -18.47 11.01 2.49
C ALA A 332 -17.36 10.02 2.13
N PHE A 333 -17.11 9.75 0.85
CA PHE A 333 -16.04 8.86 0.39
C PHE A 333 -14.66 9.33 0.87
N PHE A 334 -14.41 10.63 0.83
CA PHE A 334 -13.11 11.21 1.24
C PHE A 334 -13.08 11.64 2.71
N SER A 335 -14.12 11.37 3.51
CA SER A 335 -14.20 11.83 4.91
C SER A 335 -13.22 11.12 5.85
N GLY A 336 -12.68 9.96 5.48
CA GLY A 336 -11.88 9.09 6.36
C GLY A 336 -12.65 8.49 7.53
N LYS A 337 -13.99 8.61 7.54
CA LYS A 337 -14.87 8.07 8.58
C LYS A 337 -15.40 6.70 8.18
N ALA A 338 -15.54 5.83 9.17
CA ALA A 338 -16.25 4.57 9.00
C ALA A 338 -17.73 4.81 8.62
N PRO A 339 -18.30 4.00 7.72
CA PRO A 339 -19.73 4.07 7.41
C PRO A 339 -20.58 3.71 8.62
N SER A 340 -21.74 4.35 8.74
CA SER A 340 -22.72 4.01 9.78
C SER A 340 -23.56 2.81 9.35
N ILE A 341 -23.44 1.70 10.07
CA ILE A 341 -24.08 0.42 9.75
C ILE A 341 -24.81 -0.10 10.99
N ASP A 342 -26.01 -0.63 10.81
CA ASP A 342 -26.74 -1.32 11.89
C ASP A 342 -26.32 -2.81 11.94
N TYR A 343 -25.23 -3.08 12.64
CA TYR A 343 -24.69 -4.43 12.78
C TYR A 343 -25.61 -5.37 13.57
N LYS A 344 -26.39 -4.83 14.52
CA LYS A 344 -27.28 -5.63 15.36
C LYS A 344 -28.41 -6.29 14.55
N SER A 345 -28.89 -5.59 13.53
CA SER A 345 -29.99 -6.10 12.67
C SER A 345 -29.53 -7.14 11.64
N MET A 346 -28.22 -7.34 11.46
CA MET A 346 -27.70 -8.23 10.40
C MET A 346 -28.06 -9.70 10.58
N GLY A 347 -28.31 -10.17 11.80
CA GLY A 347 -28.73 -11.53 12.12
C GLY A 347 -27.91 -12.64 11.43
N GLN A 348 -27.30 -13.51 12.18
CA GLN A 348 -26.48 -14.61 11.62
C GLN A 348 -27.22 -15.94 11.67
N LYS A 349 -26.92 -16.83 10.73
CA LYS A 349 -27.45 -18.21 10.79
C LYS A 349 -26.64 -19.00 11.82
N PRO A 350 -27.32 -19.76 12.72
CA PRO A 350 -26.63 -20.56 13.72
C PRO A 350 -25.73 -21.64 13.11
N GLY A 351 -24.63 -21.93 13.77
CA GLY A 351 -23.77 -23.07 13.46
C GLY A 351 -22.95 -22.96 12.17
N GLN A 352 -22.92 -21.80 11.56
CA GLN A 352 -22.17 -21.61 10.30
C GLN A 352 -20.67 -21.36 10.55
N ALA A 353 -19.89 -21.56 9.48
CA ALA A 353 -18.48 -21.16 9.47
C ALA A 353 -18.34 -19.63 9.54
N THR A 354 -17.29 -19.12 10.21
CA THR A 354 -17.11 -17.66 10.31
C THR A 354 -16.84 -17.02 8.95
N ARG A 355 -16.25 -17.73 7.95
CA ARG A 355 -16.19 -17.25 6.56
C ARG A 355 -17.59 -17.05 5.93
N ALA A 356 -18.57 -17.88 6.27
CA ALA A 356 -19.93 -17.74 5.77
C ALA A 356 -20.65 -16.58 6.47
N ALA A 357 -20.41 -16.39 7.77
CA ALA A 357 -20.86 -15.21 8.50
C ALA A 357 -20.26 -13.92 7.91
N SER A 358 -18.98 -13.93 7.57
CA SER A 358 -18.33 -12.84 6.86
C SER A 358 -18.99 -12.54 5.51
N ALA A 359 -19.37 -13.56 4.72
CA ALA A 359 -20.09 -13.38 3.46
C ALA A 359 -21.44 -12.67 3.67
N ALA A 360 -22.15 -12.98 4.75
CA ALA A 360 -23.40 -12.30 5.08
C ALA A 360 -23.17 -10.79 5.36
N VAL A 361 -22.15 -10.46 6.14
CA VAL A 361 -21.76 -9.07 6.39
C VAL A 361 -21.33 -8.37 5.09
N LEU A 362 -20.50 -9.01 4.28
CA LEU A 362 -20.04 -8.48 2.99
C LEU A 362 -21.22 -8.22 2.02
N SER A 363 -22.27 -9.06 2.04
CA SER A 363 -23.48 -8.81 1.26
C SER A 363 -24.18 -7.51 1.67
N VAL A 364 -24.24 -7.22 2.97
CA VAL A 364 -24.78 -5.94 3.47
C VAL A 364 -23.90 -4.77 3.06
N TYR A 365 -22.59 -4.93 3.16
CA TYR A 365 -21.65 -3.88 2.74
C TYR A 365 -21.76 -3.55 1.25
N ALA A 366 -21.94 -4.54 0.39
CA ALA A 366 -22.13 -4.31 -1.03
C ALA A 366 -23.36 -3.43 -1.34
N GLU A 367 -24.39 -3.47 -0.50
CA GLU A 367 -25.59 -2.65 -0.64
C GLU A 367 -25.48 -1.28 0.05
N GLN A 368 -24.76 -1.19 1.18
CA GLN A 368 -24.75 0.00 2.03
C GLN A 368 -23.44 0.82 1.98
N VAL A 369 -22.31 0.23 1.57
CA VAL A 369 -20.99 0.87 1.55
C VAL A 369 -20.53 1.05 0.11
N ALA A 370 -21.04 2.08 -0.54
CA ALA A 370 -20.88 2.30 -1.98
C ALA A 370 -19.43 2.50 -2.45
N ASN A 371 -18.48 2.84 -1.56
CA ASN A 371 -17.06 3.00 -1.86
C ASN A 371 -16.18 1.85 -1.37
N MET A 372 -16.76 0.75 -0.90
CA MET A 372 -15.99 -0.46 -0.63
C MET A 372 -15.66 -1.17 -1.93
N VAL A 373 -14.43 -1.59 -2.09
CA VAL A 373 -13.95 -2.43 -3.19
C VAL A 373 -13.37 -3.71 -2.61
N VAL A 374 -13.85 -4.84 -3.08
CA VAL A 374 -13.38 -6.17 -2.65
C VAL A 374 -12.65 -6.86 -3.78
N ALA A 375 -11.58 -7.58 -3.46
CA ALA A 375 -10.85 -8.42 -4.40
C ALA A 375 -10.69 -9.84 -3.86
N SER A 376 -10.46 -10.78 -4.78
CA SER A 376 -10.07 -12.15 -4.44
C SER A 376 -9.00 -12.67 -5.41
N ALA A 377 -8.11 -13.50 -4.89
CA ALA A 377 -7.07 -14.19 -5.65
C ALA A 377 -7.60 -15.49 -6.29
N ASP A 378 -8.67 -15.38 -7.09
CA ASP A 378 -9.38 -16.50 -7.74
C ASP A 378 -10.02 -17.51 -6.77
N LEU A 379 -10.34 -17.08 -5.56
CA LEU A 379 -10.89 -17.93 -4.49
C LEU A 379 -12.25 -17.46 -3.97
N SER A 380 -12.92 -16.51 -4.63
CA SER A 380 -14.10 -15.81 -4.08
C SER A 380 -15.25 -16.75 -3.66
N ASN A 381 -15.44 -17.88 -4.35
CA ASN A 381 -16.42 -18.90 -4.00
C ASN A 381 -16.04 -19.69 -2.72
N SER A 382 -14.77 -19.73 -2.36
CA SER A 382 -14.23 -20.46 -1.22
C SER A 382 -13.87 -19.56 -0.05
N ASP A 383 -13.19 -18.43 -0.28
CA ASP A 383 -12.92 -17.42 0.74
C ASP A 383 -14.17 -16.61 1.12
N LYS A 384 -15.28 -16.84 0.37
CA LYS A 384 -16.61 -16.26 0.61
C LYS A 384 -16.71 -14.75 0.36
N THR A 385 -15.74 -14.15 -0.34
CA THR A 385 -15.88 -12.79 -0.86
C THR A 385 -16.95 -12.69 -1.95
N ASP A 386 -17.38 -13.83 -2.51
CA ASP A 386 -18.53 -13.93 -3.43
C ASP A 386 -19.85 -13.43 -2.81
N GLY A 387 -19.96 -13.38 -1.47
CA GLY A 387 -21.07 -12.72 -0.79
C GLY A 387 -21.20 -11.24 -1.17
N PHE A 388 -20.07 -10.56 -1.36
CA PHE A 388 -20.02 -9.20 -1.89
C PHE A 388 -20.27 -9.17 -3.40
N LEU A 389 -19.56 -10.01 -4.17
CA LEU A 389 -19.64 -10.03 -5.63
C LEU A 389 -21.06 -10.28 -6.16
N LYS A 390 -21.84 -11.14 -5.50
CA LYS A 390 -23.25 -11.44 -5.88
C LYS A 390 -24.19 -10.23 -5.83
N LYS A 391 -23.80 -9.16 -5.14
CA LYS A 391 -24.58 -7.94 -4.98
C LYS A 391 -24.05 -6.78 -5.83
N THR A 392 -22.92 -6.97 -6.50
CA THR A 392 -22.29 -6.02 -7.39
C THR A 392 -21.79 -6.73 -8.65
N LYS A 393 -20.84 -6.13 -9.37
CA LYS A 393 -20.15 -6.78 -10.50
C LYS A 393 -18.65 -6.54 -10.44
N ALA A 394 -17.89 -7.39 -11.11
CA ALA A 394 -16.46 -7.21 -11.27
C ALA A 394 -16.13 -6.07 -12.24
N PHE A 395 -14.97 -5.45 -12.04
CA PHE A 395 -14.38 -4.54 -13.02
C PHE A 395 -14.04 -5.28 -14.30
N THR A 396 -14.29 -4.64 -15.42
CA THR A 396 -13.89 -5.09 -16.74
C THR A 396 -13.32 -3.91 -17.53
N LYS A 397 -12.68 -4.18 -18.66
CA LYS A 397 -12.15 -3.14 -19.54
C LYS A 397 -13.25 -2.15 -19.92
N GLY A 398 -13.06 -0.87 -19.56
CA GLY A 398 -14.00 0.20 -19.83
C GLY A 398 -15.22 0.26 -18.90
N ASP A 399 -15.40 -0.68 -17.97
CA ASP A 399 -16.50 -0.64 -17.00
C ASP A 399 -16.00 -0.82 -15.56
N PHE A 400 -15.98 0.30 -14.84
CA PHE A 400 -15.60 0.39 -13.41
C PHE A 400 -16.80 0.74 -12.51
N SER A 401 -18.03 0.55 -13.01
CA SER A 401 -19.25 0.81 -12.22
C SER A 401 -19.57 -0.26 -11.18
N GLY A 402 -18.88 -1.42 -11.21
CA GLY A 402 -18.89 -2.42 -10.16
C GLY A 402 -17.97 -2.08 -8.99
N ASN A 403 -17.86 -3.02 -8.03
CA ASN A 403 -17.07 -2.86 -6.80
C ASN A 403 -16.15 -4.06 -6.52
N PHE A 404 -15.89 -4.93 -7.52
CA PHE A 404 -15.12 -6.14 -7.30
C PHE A 404 -13.94 -6.25 -8.27
N LEU A 405 -12.75 -6.60 -7.76
CA LEU A 405 -11.57 -6.87 -8.57
C LEU A 405 -11.29 -8.38 -8.61
N GLN A 406 -11.37 -8.97 -9.79
CA GLN A 406 -10.86 -10.31 -10.06
C GLN A 406 -9.34 -10.23 -10.28
N ALA A 407 -8.57 -10.48 -9.23
CA ALA A 407 -7.11 -10.33 -9.28
C ALA A 407 -6.41 -11.49 -10.00
N GLY A 408 -7.06 -12.67 -10.08
CA GLY A 408 -6.42 -13.91 -10.45
C GLY A 408 -5.50 -14.44 -9.35
N VAL A 409 -4.81 -15.54 -9.57
CA VAL A 409 -3.89 -16.15 -8.59
C VAL A 409 -2.63 -15.29 -8.49
N SER A 410 -2.70 -14.26 -7.64
CA SER A 410 -1.68 -13.20 -7.55
C SER A 410 -1.85 -12.41 -6.25
N GLU A 411 -1.63 -13.05 -5.10
CA GLU A 411 -1.95 -12.52 -3.77
C GLU A 411 -1.16 -11.26 -3.44
N LEU A 412 0.14 -11.23 -3.73
CA LEU A 412 1.00 -10.07 -3.47
C LEU A 412 0.57 -8.87 -4.33
N THR A 413 0.33 -9.11 -5.62
CA THR A 413 -0.17 -8.06 -6.54
C THR A 413 -1.51 -7.51 -6.07
N MET A 414 -2.45 -8.38 -5.69
CA MET A 414 -3.77 -8.00 -5.17
C MET A 414 -3.64 -7.12 -3.93
N ALA A 415 -2.88 -7.55 -2.94
CA ALA A 415 -2.69 -6.78 -1.70
C ALA A 415 -2.04 -5.41 -1.95
N CYS A 416 -1.07 -5.36 -2.85
CA CYS A 416 -0.38 -4.13 -3.21
C CYS A 416 -1.29 -3.15 -3.99
N ILE A 417 -2.17 -3.67 -4.86
CA ILE A 417 -3.22 -2.87 -5.53
C ILE A 417 -4.17 -2.26 -4.48
N MET A 418 -4.56 -3.03 -3.44
CA MET A 418 -5.38 -2.49 -2.34
C MET A 418 -4.67 -1.34 -1.61
N ASN A 419 -3.36 -1.46 -1.38
CA ASN A 419 -2.56 -0.36 -0.82
C ASN A 419 -2.62 0.89 -1.70
N GLY A 420 -2.52 0.73 -3.02
CA GLY A 420 -2.63 1.83 -3.98
C GLY A 420 -4.02 2.50 -3.98
N MET A 421 -5.08 1.70 -3.86
CA MET A 421 -6.45 2.23 -3.73
C MET A 421 -6.62 3.04 -2.44
N ALA A 422 -6.05 2.55 -1.33
CA ALA A 422 -6.08 3.26 -0.05
C ALA A 422 -5.29 4.58 -0.09
N LEU A 423 -4.10 4.59 -0.74
CA LEU A 423 -3.27 5.78 -0.96
C LEU A 423 -3.98 6.82 -1.82
N HIS A 424 -4.73 6.38 -2.84
CA HIS A 424 -5.52 7.30 -3.65
C HIS A 424 -6.56 8.03 -2.82
N GLY A 425 -7.18 7.34 -1.88
CA GLY A 425 -8.28 7.84 -1.07
C GLY A 425 -9.66 7.67 -1.75
N GLY A 426 -10.70 7.86 -0.98
CA GLY A 426 -12.09 7.74 -1.44
C GLY A 426 -12.65 6.32 -1.43
N LEU A 427 -11.82 5.28 -1.31
CA LEU A 427 -12.22 3.88 -1.32
C LEU A 427 -11.90 3.19 0.01
N ILE A 428 -12.65 2.13 0.31
CA ILE A 428 -12.40 1.19 1.40
C ILE A 428 -11.99 -0.14 0.78
N PRO A 429 -10.69 -0.43 0.64
CA PRO A 429 -10.21 -1.64 -0.01
C PRO A 429 -10.21 -2.84 0.94
N ALA A 430 -10.65 -3.99 0.41
CA ALA A 430 -10.58 -5.28 1.09
C ALA A 430 -10.17 -6.38 0.10
N CYS A 431 -9.44 -7.40 0.56
CA CYS A 431 -9.10 -8.53 -0.29
C CYS A 431 -9.05 -9.85 0.47
N GLY A 432 -9.40 -10.92 -0.22
CA GLY A 432 -9.53 -12.26 0.33
C GLY A 432 -8.63 -13.30 -0.32
N THR A 433 -8.19 -14.26 0.50
CA THR A 433 -7.53 -15.51 0.13
C THR A 433 -7.58 -16.49 1.30
N PHE A 434 -6.96 -17.68 1.17
CA PHE A 434 -6.76 -18.58 2.30
C PHE A 434 -5.66 -18.08 3.22
N PHE A 435 -5.77 -18.37 4.50
CA PHE A 435 -4.85 -17.80 5.51
C PHE A 435 -3.40 -18.24 5.31
N VAL A 436 -3.15 -19.48 4.90
CA VAL A 436 -1.78 -19.94 4.58
C VAL A 436 -1.12 -19.08 3.49
N PHE A 437 -1.89 -18.56 2.54
CA PHE A 437 -1.38 -17.69 1.47
C PHE A 437 -1.19 -16.23 1.89
N SER A 438 -1.46 -15.89 3.15
CA SER A 438 -0.98 -14.64 3.75
C SER A 438 0.56 -14.53 3.67
N ASP A 439 1.26 -15.67 3.56
CA ASP A 439 2.71 -15.70 3.35
C ASP A 439 3.14 -15.00 2.06
N TYR A 440 2.36 -15.14 0.98
CA TYR A 440 2.59 -14.37 -0.25
C TYR A 440 2.27 -12.88 -0.08
N MET A 441 1.33 -12.52 0.79
CA MET A 441 0.87 -11.12 0.95
C MET A 441 1.71 -10.31 1.94
N LYS A 442 2.48 -10.95 2.82
CA LYS A 442 3.20 -10.29 3.94
C LYS A 442 3.99 -9.03 3.56
N PRO A 443 4.74 -8.99 2.44
CA PRO A 443 5.45 -7.76 2.04
C PRO A 443 4.51 -6.57 1.86
N ALA A 444 3.36 -6.76 1.21
CA ALA A 444 2.36 -5.70 1.01
C ALA A 444 1.63 -5.34 2.31
N VAL A 445 1.31 -6.33 3.15
CA VAL A 445 0.70 -6.11 4.48
C VAL A 445 1.62 -5.27 5.36
N ARG A 446 2.93 -5.55 5.35
CA ARG A 446 3.93 -4.76 6.06
C ARG A 446 3.97 -3.32 5.56
N MET A 447 3.88 -3.11 4.25
CA MET A 447 3.81 -1.76 3.66
C MET A 447 2.52 -1.03 4.04
N ALA A 448 1.38 -1.72 4.08
CA ALA A 448 0.13 -1.14 4.58
C ALA A 448 0.27 -0.66 6.04
N ALA A 449 0.92 -1.47 6.89
CA ALA A 449 1.17 -1.12 8.30
C ALA A 449 2.10 0.10 8.43
N LEU A 450 3.19 0.16 7.65
CA LEU A 450 4.12 1.30 7.62
C LEU A 450 3.44 2.60 7.18
N MET A 451 2.62 2.53 6.12
CA MET A 451 1.89 3.68 5.58
C MET A 451 0.58 3.97 6.34
N GLN A 452 0.22 3.17 7.34
CA GLN A 452 -1.02 3.32 8.12
C GLN A 452 -2.29 3.29 7.23
N LEU A 453 -2.34 2.33 6.30
CA LEU A 453 -3.45 2.19 5.35
C LEU A 453 -4.54 1.27 5.90
N PRO A 454 -5.82 1.66 5.86
CA PRO A 454 -6.92 0.90 6.44
C PRO A 454 -7.43 -0.23 5.53
N VAL A 455 -6.53 -1.00 4.92
CA VAL A 455 -6.86 -2.18 4.09
C VAL A 455 -7.44 -3.29 4.97
N LYS A 456 -8.46 -4.00 4.46
CA LYS A 456 -9.10 -5.14 5.16
C LYS A 456 -8.68 -6.44 4.49
N TYR A 457 -7.97 -7.29 5.23
CA TYR A 457 -7.55 -8.61 4.78
C TYR A 457 -8.54 -9.66 5.29
N ILE A 458 -9.07 -10.49 4.39
CA ILE A 458 -10.04 -11.54 4.66
C ILE A 458 -9.35 -12.87 4.44
N TRP A 459 -8.87 -13.49 5.52
CA TRP A 459 -8.12 -14.73 5.45
C TRP A 459 -8.94 -15.88 6.01
N THR A 460 -9.35 -16.79 5.13
CA THR A 460 -10.17 -17.94 5.48
C THR A 460 -9.34 -19.21 5.60
N HIS A 461 -9.95 -20.33 6.05
CA HIS A 461 -9.21 -21.56 6.30
C HIS A 461 -8.15 -21.36 7.38
N ASP A 462 -8.60 -20.90 8.54
CA ASP A 462 -7.78 -20.31 9.61
C ASP A 462 -6.88 -21.29 10.37
N ALA A 463 -7.14 -22.62 10.28
CA ALA A 463 -6.44 -23.63 11.08
C ALA A 463 -6.53 -25.04 10.48
N PHE A 464 -6.08 -26.06 11.21
CA PHE A 464 -5.95 -27.46 10.78
C PHE A 464 -7.28 -28.11 10.32
N ARG A 465 -8.45 -27.60 10.70
CA ARG A 465 -9.76 -28.09 10.23
C ARG A 465 -10.09 -27.71 8.78
N VAL A 466 -9.11 -27.31 8.02
CA VAL A 466 -9.16 -27.26 6.55
C VAL A 466 -9.39 -28.66 5.98
N GLY A 467 -8.85 -29.68 6.64
CA GLY A 467 -9.18 -31.08 6.38
C GLY A 467 -8.47 -31.65 5.16
N GLU A 468 -9.23 -31.99 4.14
CA GLU A 468 -8.80 -32.72 2.95
C GLU A 468 -7.76 -32.02 2.06
N ASP A 469 -7.59 -30.72 2.17
CA ASP A 469 -6.61 -29.94 1.37
C ASP A 469 -5.15 -30.25 1.74
N GLY A 470 -4.92 -30.83 2.93
CA GLY A 470 -3.61 -31.30 3.37
C GLY A 470 -2.68 -30.21 3.92
N PRO A 471 -1.43 -30.58 4.27
CA PRO A 471 -0.50 -29.72 5.01
C PRO A 471 -0.16 -28.40 4.32
N THR A 472 -0.13 -28.35 2.99
CA THR A 472 0.18 -27.13 2.23
C THR A 472 -0.87 -26.03 2.37
N HIS A 473 -2.07 -26.37 2.87
CA HIS A 473 -3.20 -25.45 3.03
C HIS A 473 -3.57 -25.24 4.51
N GLN A 474 -2.85 -25.85 5.44
CA GLN A 474 -3.11 -25.78 6.89
C GLN A 474 -2.19 -24.77 7.56
N PRO A 475 -2.68 -23.58 7.93
CA PRO A 475 -1.86 -22.62 8.65
C PRO A 475 -1.55 -23.11 10.06
N VAL A 476 -0.29 -22.98 10.46
CA VAL A 476 0.22 -23.34 11.81
C VAL A 476 0.96 -22.15 12.42
N GLU A 477 1.99 -21.66 11.70
CA GLU A 477 2.81 -20.52 12.14
C GLU A 477 2.26 -19.17 11.70
N GLN A 478 1.34 -19.11 10.75
CA GLN A 478 0.82 -17.86 10.16
C GLN A 478 0.14 -16.98 11.22
N GLU A 479 -0.62 -17.59 12.16
CA GLU A 479 -1.23 -16.79 13.23
C GLU A 479 -0.18 -16.13 14.11
N ALA A 480 0.86 -16.85 14.53
CA ALA A 480 1.95 -16.29 15.32
C ALA A 480 2.65 -15.13 14.59
N GLN A 481 2.91 -15.28 13.29
CA GLN A 481 3.55 -14.24 12.48
C GLN A 481 2.70 -12.97 12.37
N ILE A 482 1.39 -13.09 12.17
CA ILE A 482 0.48 -11.93 12.07
C ILE A 482 0.26 -11.29 13.43
N ARG A 483 0.19 -12.08 14.52
CA ARG A 483 0.11 -11.58 15.90
C ARG A 483 1.36 -10.79 16.29
N LEU A 484 2.54 -11.09 15.73
CA LEU A 484 3.74 -10.26 15.92
C LEU A 484 3.55 -8.86 15.30
N MET A 485 2.96 -8.77 14.11
CA MET A 485 2.65 -7.47 13.49
C MET A 485 1.62 -6.68 14.30
N GLU A 486 0.64 -7.35 14.90
CA GLU A 486 -0.33 -6.73 15.80
C GLU A 486 0.32 -6.07 17.03
N LYS A 487 1.43 -6.63 17.52
CA LYS A 487 2.16 -6.14 18.70
C LYS A 487 3.12 -4.99 18.41
N LEU A 488 3.50 -4.78 17.15
CA LEU A 488 4.33 -3.64 16.75
C LEU A 488 3.54 -2.34 16.90
N GLN A 489 4.21 -1.31 17.37
CA GLN A 489 3.63 0.03 17.47
C GLN A 489 4.17 0.95 16.38
N ASN A 490 3.29 1.76 15.82
CA ASN A 490 3.65 2.83 14.88
C ASN A 490 4.14 4.08 15.64
N HIS A 491 4.49 5.14 14.89
CA HIS A 491 4.98 6.41 15.47
C HIS A 491 3.98 7.12 16.39
N LYS A 492 2.70 6.74 16.34
CA LYS A 492 1.64 7.27 17.22
C LYS A 492 1.38 6.40 18.43
N HIS A 493 2.26 5.42 18.70
CA HIS A 493 2.10 4.40 19.76
C HIS A 493 0.81 3.57 19.64
N GLN A 494 0.32 3.39 18.41
CA GLN A 494 -0.80 2.51 18.10
C GLN A 494 -0.26 1.19 17.56
N ASN A 495 -0.97 0.09 17.81
CA ASN A 495 -0.67 -1.18 17.18
C ASN A 495 -0.70 -1.02 15.66
N SER A 496 0.31 -1.55 14.98
CA SER A 496 0.49 -1.39 13.52
C SER A 496 -0.58 -2.10 12.70
N MET A 497 -1.31 -3.03 13.30
CA MET A 497 -2.35 -3.83 12.68
C MET A 497 -3.40 -4.25 13.72
N LEU A 498 -4.65 -4.40 13.29
CA LEU A 498 -5.72 -5.03 14.06
C LEU A 498 -5.95 -6.44 13.52
N VAL A 499 -5.73 -7.47 14.35
CA VAL A 499 -5.93 -8.88 13.97
C VAL A 499 -7.09 -9.46 14.76
N LEU A 500 -8.07 -10.02 14.06
CA LEU A 500 -9.35 -10.46 14.59
C LEU A 500 -9.61 -11.92 14.17
N ARG A 501 -9.76 -12.82 15.15
CA ARG A 501 -10.10 -14.22 14.93
C ARG A 501 -11.35 -14.56 15.73
N PRO A 502 -12.55 -14.41 15.13
CA PRO A 502 -13.83 -14.53 15.83
C PRO A 502 -14.16 -15.96 16.21
N ALA A 503 -14.81 -16.12 17.38
CA ALA A 503 -15.20 -17.40 17.96
C ALA A 503 -16.38 -18.05 17.23
N ASP A 504 -17.31 -17.26 16.69
CA ASP A 504 -18.53 -17.71 16.00
C ASP A 504 -19.08 -16.64 15.05
N ALA A 505 -20.28 -16.88 14.53
CA ALA A 505 -20.92 -16.00 13.57
C ALA A 505 -21.28 -14.61 14.16
N ASN A 506 -21.71 -14.53 15.41
CA ASN A 506 -22.04 -13.26 16.04
C ASN A 506 -20.80 -12.42 16.32
N GLU A 507 -19.73 -13.03 16.84
CA GLU A 507 -18.46 -12.36 17.04
C GLU A 507 -17.84 -11.93 15.69
N THR A 508 -18.06 -12.68 14.58
CA THR A 508 -17.66 -12.26 13.23
C THR A 508 -18.28 -10.92 12.83
N THR A 509 -19.57 -10.71 13.14
CA THR A 509 -20.24 -9.43 12.86
C THR A 509 -19.60 -8.27 13.63
N VAL A 510 -19.27 -8.49 14.91
CA VAL A 510 -18.59 -7.48 15.73
C VAL A 510 -17.16 -7.25 15.24
N CYS A 511 -16.44 -8.30 14.86
CA CYS A 511 -15.10 -8.17 14.28
C CYS A 511 -15.10 -7.35 12.98
N TRP A 512 -16.11 -7.53 12.12
CA TRP A 512 -16.29 -6.69 10.94
C TRP A 512 -16.57 -5.22 11.29
N LYS A 513 -17.42 -4.97 12.32
CA LYS A 513 -17.63 -3.62 12.84
C LYS A 513 -16.29 -2.99 13.25
N MET A 514 -15.51 -3.69 14.08
CA MET A 514 -14.20 -3.22 14.52
C MET A 514 -13.25 -2.96 13.36
N ALA A 515 -13.20 -3.85 12.36
CA ALA A 515 -12.37 -3.70 11.19
C ALA A 515 -12.78 -2.47 10.36
N MET A 516 -14.08 -2.20 10.19
CA MET A 516 -14.56 -1.03 9.46
C MET A 516 -14.31 0.28 10.21
N GLU A 517 -14.41 0.27 11.53
CA GLU A 517 -14.11 1.43 12.39
C GLU A 517 -12.61 1.73 12.51
N ASN A 518 -11.76 0.73 12.25
CA ASN A 518 -10.31 0.94 12.18
C ASN A 518 -9.92 1.60 10.85
N THR A 519 -9.88 2.93 10.84
CA THR A 519 -9.54 3.76 9.67
C THR A 519 -8.08 4.21 9.64
N GLN A 520 -7.24 3.73 10.57
CA GLN A 520 -5.87 4.21 10.73
C GLN A 520 -4.79 3.17 10.46
N THR A 521 -5.14 1.89 10.48
CA THR A 521 -4.19 0.79 10.27
C THR A 521 -4.89 -0.37 9.54
N PRO A 522 -4.15 -1.30 8.93
CA PRO A 522 -4.76 -2.47 8.32
C PRO A 522 -5.44 -3.36 9.36
N SER A 523 -6.48 -4.06 8.92
CA SER A 523 -7.19 -5.05 9.74
C SER A 523 -7.17 -6.41 9.05
N ALA A 524 -7.03 -7.49 9.82
CA ALA A 524 -7.13 -8.86 9.33
C ALA A 524 -8.26 -9.62 10.06
N LEU A 525 -9.07 -10.34 9.30
CA LEU A 525 -10.07 -11.28 9.80
C LEU A 525 -9.62 -12.70 9.47
N LEU A 526 -9.38 -13.52 10.49
CA LEU A 526 -8.98 -14.91 10.39
C LEU A 526 -10.23 -15.79 10.59
N LEU A 527 -10.67 -16.45 9.52
CA LEU A 527 -12.02 -17.02 9.44
C LEU A 527 -11.99 -18.53 9.19
N SER A 528 -12.80 -19.28 9.92
CA SER A 528 -12.88 -20.73 9.80
C SER A 528 -13.52 -21.21 8.49
N ARG A 529 -13.06 -22.37 8.01
CA ARG A 529 -13.72 -23.14 6.93
C ARG A 529 -14.88 -23.95 7.44
N GLN A 530 -14.74 -24.59 8.59
CA GLN A 530 -15.75 -25.43 9.22
C GLN A 530 -16.82 -24.62 9.93
N GLY A 531 -18.03 -25.18 10.04
CA GLY A 531 -19.08 -24.66 10.90
C GLY A 531 -18.68 -24.71 12.38
N ILE A 532 -19.13 -23.73 13.14
CA ILE A 532 -18.83 -23.59 14.57
C ILE A 532 -20.15 -23.41 15.33
N LYS A 533 -20.32 -24.15 16.45
CA LYS A 533 -21.44 -23.93 17.35
C LYS A 533 -21.37 -22.53 17.93
N ASP A 534 -22.48 -21.79 17.87
CA ASP A 534 -22.55 -20.45 18.44
C ASP A 534 -22.39 -20.51 19.96
N VAL A 535 -21.56 -19.66 20.49
CA VAL A 535 -21.27 -19.52 21.92
C VAL A 535 -21.51 -18.08 22.40
N THR A 536 -21.79 -17.15 21.47
CA THR A 536 -22.07 -15.74 21.78
C THR A 536 -23.46 -15.32 21.28
N SER A 537 -24.04 -14.29 21.90
CA SER A 537 -25.00 -13.39 21.28
C SER A 537 -24.28 -12.17 20.73
N TYR A 538 -24.97 -11.35 19.92
CA TYR A 538 -24.39 -10.09 19.45
C TYR A 538 -23.94 -9.20 20.63
N GLU A 539 -24.75 -9.11 21.67
CA GLU A 539 -24.48 -8.32 22.87
C GLU A 539 -23.25 -8.83 23.64
N THR A 540 -23.13 -10.15 23.78
CA THR A 540 -21.95 -10.75 24.42
C THR A 540 -20.70 -10.54 23.58
N ALA A 541 -20.81 -10.70 22.25
CA ALA A 541 -19.72 -10.53 21.30
C ALA A 541 -19.15 -9.11 21.26
N LEU A 542 -19.91 -8.07 21.68
CA LEU A 542 -19.38 -6.71 21.84
C LEU A 542 -18.17 -6.63 22.79
N GLY A 543 -18.00 -7.62 23.66
CA GLY A 543 -16.77 -7.76 24.45
C GLY A 543 -15.49 -7.85 23.62
N ALA A 544 -15.56 -8.28 22.37
CA ALA A 544 -14.46 -8.34 21.40
C ALA A 544 -13.79 -6.97 21.17
N GLU A 545 -14.53 -5.87 21.35
CA GLU A 545 -14.00 -4.50 21.24
C GLU A 545 -12.87 -4.19 22.25
N LYS A 546 -12.70 -5.03 23.27
CA LYS A 546 -11.61 -4.97 24.24
C LYS A 546 -10.47 -5.95 23.93
N GLY A 547 -10.56 -6.72 22.84
CA GLY A 547 -9.56 -7.71 22.42
C GLY A 547 -9.66 -9.05 23.13
N ALA A 548 -10.07 -9.08 24.38
CA ALA A 548 -10.47 -10.28 25.13
C ALA A 548 -11.53 -9.94 26.16
N TYR A 549 -12.42 -10.89 26.45
CA TYR A 549 -13.50 -10.70 27.41
C TYR A 549 -13.97 -12.02 28.04
N ILE A 550 -14.60 -11.92 29.21
CA ILE A 550 -15.19 -13.07 29.89
C ILE A 550 -16.45 -13.48 29.12
N LEU A 551 -16.39 -14.62 28.46
CA LEU A 551 -17.53 -15.20 27.74
C LEU A 551 -18.52 -15.89 28.71
N LYS A 552 -17.96 -16.66 29.66
CA LYS A 552 -18.75 -17.34 30.70
C LYS A 552 -18.00 -17.22 32.03
N GLU A 553 -18.69 -16.76 33.05
CA GLU A 553 -18.21 -16.72 34.43
C GLU A 553 -18.60 -17.99 35.19
N SER A 554 -17.74 -18.40 36.13
CA SER A 554 -18.06 -19.50 37.05
C SER A 554 -18.99 -19.07 38.17
N GLU A 555 -19.69 -20.02 38.78
CA GLU A 555 -20.38 -19.78 40.04
C GLU A 555 -19.38 -19.64 41.21
N GLY A 556 -19.12 -18.39 41.63
CA GLY A 556 -18.11 -18.05 42.63
C GLY A 556 -16.70 -17.94 42.04
N LYS A 557 -15.67 -18.09 42.92
CA LYS A 557 -14.28 -17.97 42.45
C LYS A 557 -13.92 -19.13 41.52
N PRO A 558 -13.40 -18.86 40.31
CA PRO A 558 -13.00 -19.91 39.40
C PRO A 558 -11.75 -20.66 39.89
N ASP A 559 -11.70 -21.96 39.63
CA ASP A 559 -10.51 -22.81 39.87
C ASP A 559 -9.50 -22.66 38.71
N VAL A 560 -10.02 -22.42 37.48
CA VAL A 560 -9.23 -22.26 36.25
C VAL A 560 -9.88 -21.27 35.29
N VAL A 561 -9.03 -20.51 34.60
CA VAL A 561 -9.41 -19.69 33.45
C VAL A 561 -9.04 -20.42 32.17
N LEU A 562 -9.99 -20.67 31.31
CA LEU A 562 -9.83 -21.29 29.98
C LEU A 562 -9.91 -20.19 28.92
N LEU A 563 -8.91 -20.06 28.07
CA LEU A 563 -8.88 -19.01 27.04
C LEU A 563 -8.49 -19.55 25.67
N ALA A 564 -9.12 -19.02 24.64
CA ALA A 564 -8.86 -19.35 23.26
C ALA A 564 -9.27 -18.20 22.33
N SER A 565 -8.82 -18.29 21.06
CA SER A 565 -9.22 -17.43 19.94
C SER A 565 -9.89 -18.28 18.88
N GLY A 566 -10.84 -17.70 18.15
CA GLY A 566 -11.45 -18.38 17.00
C GLY A 566 -12.26 -19.63 17.36
N SER A 567 -12.21 -20.62 16.50
CA SER A 567 -13.00 -21.87 16.63
C SER A 567 -12.70 -22.68 17.91
N GLU A 568 -11.52 -22.47 18.52
CA GLU A 568 -11.12 -23.17 19.75
C GLU A 568 -11.94 -22.71 20.96
N VAL A 569 -12.58 -21.52 20.92
CA VAL A 569 -13.46 -21.05 22.00
C VAL A 569 -14.65 -22.01 22.18
N SER A 570 -15.30 -22.41 21.07
CA SER A 570 -16.40 -23.40 21.12
C SER A 570 -15.95 -24.76 21.68
N THR A 571 -14.72 -25.17 21.37
CA THR A 571 -14.12 -26.41 21.94
C THR A 571 -13.92 -26.27 23.44
N LEU A 572 -13.42 -25.11 23.92
CA LEU A 572 -13.26 -24.86 25.35
C LEU A 572 -14.60 -24.79 26.10
N VAL A 573 -15.65 -24.23 25.50
CA VAL A 573 -16.98 -24.24 26.11
C VAL A 573 -17.45 -25.67 26.36
N SER A 574 -17.30 -26.55 25.36
CA SER A 574 -17.66 -27.97 25.52
C SER A 574 -16.76 -28.69 26.54
N GLY A 575 -15.48 -28.39 26.57
CA GLY A 575 -14.55 -28.94 27.58
C GLY A 575 -14.87 -28.45 28.99
N ALA A 576 -15.24 -27.19 29.16
CA ALA A 576 -15.65 -26.64 30.44
C ALA A 576 -16.89 -27.33 31.01
N GLU A 577 -17.88 -27.64 30.16
CA GLU A 577 -19.07 -28.41 30.54
C GLU A 577 -18.71 -29.81 31.11
N MET A 578 -17.65 -30.42 30.63
CA MET A 578 -17.16 -31.70 31.16
C MET A 578 -16.43 -31.50 32.51
N LEU A 579 -15.58 -30.48 32.62
CA LEU A 579 -14.88 -30.15 33.87
C LEU A 579 -15.84 -29.75 34.99
N GLU A 580 -16.90 -29.01 34.67
CA GLU A 580 -17.93 -28.59 35.62
C GLU A 580 -18.68 -29.80 36.21
N LYS A 581 -18.90 -30.89 35.43
CA LYS A 581 -19.47 -32.14 35.93
C LYS A 581 -18.55 -32.85 36.93
N GLU A 582 -17.25 -32.62 36.84
CA GLU A 582 -16.25 -33.10 37.79
C GLU A 582 -16.02 -32.11 38.97
N GLY A 583 -16.82 -31.05 39.05
CA GLY A 583 -16.80 -30.07 40.14
C GLY A 583 -15.77 -28.97 39.98
N VAL A 584 -15.09 -28.82 38.83
CA VAL A 584 -14.14 -27.76 38.54
C VAL A 584 -14.87 -26.50 38.04
N LYS A 585 -14.65 -25.39 38.72
CA LYS A 585 -15.22 -24.10 38.36
C LYS A 585 -14.42 -23.40 37.28
N CYS A 586 -14.99 -23.23 36.09
CA CYS A 586 -14.34 -22.68 34.91
C CYS A 586 -14.83 -21.27 34.59
N ARG A 587 -13.88 -20.35 34.41
CA ARG A 587 -14.09 -19.10 33.68
C ARG A 587 -13.65 -19.31 32.24
N ILE A 588 -14.47 -18.90 31.26
CA ILE A 588 -14.12 -18.97 29.82
C ILE A 588 -13.92 -17.56 29.29
N VAL A 589 -12.79 -17.36 28.57
CA VAL A 589 -12.40 -16.09 27.97
C VAL A 589 -12.23 -16.27 26.47
N SER A 590 -12.94 -15.46 25.66
CA SER A 590 -12.68 -15.31 24.24
C SER A 590 -11.60 -14.24 24.02
N VAL A 591 -10.63 -14.52 23.14
CA VAL A 591 -9.49 -13.63 22.83
C VAL A 591 -9.43 -13.40 21.31
N PRO A 592 -10.41 -12.69 20.71
CA PRO A 592 -10.38 -12.44 19.28
C PRO A 592 -9.18 -11.58 18.81
N SER A 593 -8.61 -10.71 19.68
CA SER A 593 -7.45 -9.86 19.35
C SER A 593 -6.54 -9.72 20.59
N GLU A 594 -5.48 -10.52 20.64
CA GLU A 594 -4.56 -10.48 21.79
C GLU A 594 -3.80 -9.15 21.89
N GLY A 595 -3.39 -8.56 20.76
CA GLY A 595 -2.67 -7.28 20.77
C GLY A 595 -3.54 -6.14 21.28
N LEU A 596 -4.80 -6.11 20.91
CA LEU A 596 -5.76 -5.12 21.42
C LEU A 596 -6.02 -5.32 22.93
N PHE A 597 -6.09 -6.58 23.40
CA PHE A 597 -6.25 -6.86 24.82
C PHE A 597 -5.01 -6.42 25.62
N ARG A 598 -3.81 -6.67 25.11
CA ARG A 598 -2.57 -6.22 25.75
C ARG A 598 -2.43 -4.70 25.86
N ALA A 599 -3.12 -3.96 24.99
CA ALA A 599 -3.20 -2.51 25.03
C ALA A 599 -4.25 -1.96 26.01
N GLN A 600 -5.08 -2.83 26.64
CA GLN A 600 -6.05 -2.40 27.65
C GLN A 600 -5.35 -2.04 28.98
N SER A 601 -6.09 -1.32 29.85
CA SER A 601 -5.56 -0.98 31.17
C SER A 601 -5.22 -2.21 32.01
N PRO A 602 -4.23 -2.12 32.92
CA PRO A 602 -3.86 -3.22 33.80
C PRO A 602 -5.05 -3.74 34.63
N GLU A 603 -5.97 -2.86 35.03
CA GLU A 603 -7.17 -3.21 35.79
C GLU A 603 -8.11 -4.09 34.97
N TYR A 604 -8.28 -3.76 33.65
CA TYR A 604 -9.11 -4.57 32.77
C TYR A 604 -8.47 -5.93 32.49
N GLN A 605 -7.16 -5.95 32.26
CA GLN A 605 -6.41 -7.20 32.05
C GLN A 605 -6.51 -8.11 33.28
N GLU A 606 -6.33 -7.56 34.49
CA GLU A 606 -6.46 -8.30 35.76
C GLU A 606 -7.89 -8.80 36.01
N LYS A 607 -8.91 -8.01 35.63
CA LYS A 607 -10.31 -8.44 35.70
C LYS A 607 -10.57 -9.67 34.85
N VAL A 608 -10.07 -9.69 33.60
CA VAL A 608 -10.31 -10.77 32.63
C VAL A 608 -9.43 -11.98 32.92
N LEU A 609 -8.13 -11.78 33.14
CA LEU A 609 -7.09 -12.80 33.36
C LEU A 609 -6.34 -12.57 34.69
N PRO A 610 -6.95 -12.86 35.84
CA PRO A 610 -6.33 -12.63 37.15
C PRO A 610 -5.00 -13.35 37.32
N LYS A 611 -3.98 -12.67 37.86
CA LYS A 611 -2.61 -13.23 38.04
C LYS A 611 -2.58 -14.44 38.96
N GLY A 612 -3.43 -14.48 39.94
CA GLY A 612 -3.42 -15.56 40.94
C GLY A 612 -4.18 -16.83 40.55
N LEU A 613 -4.75 -16.91 39.35
CA LEU A 613 -5.52 -18.07 38.88
C LEU A 613 -4.71 -18.91 37.89
N LYS A 614 -4.93 -20.24 37.93
CA LYS A 614 -4.45 -21.14 36.86
C LYS A 614 -5.10 -20.77 35.54
N LYS A 615 -4.33 -20.78 34.47
CA LYS A 615 -4.82 -20.47 33.15
C LYS A 615 -4.45 -21.60 32.18
N PHE A 616 -5.37 -21.97 31.33
CA PHE A 616 -5.16 -22.93 30.25
C PHE A 616 -5.56 -22.29 28.91
N GLY A 617 -4.63 -22.24 27.96
CA GLY A 617 -4.87 -21.73 26.63
C GLY A 617 -4.99 -22.86 25.61
N LEU A 618 -5.94 -22.78 24.72
CA LEU A 618 -6.10 -23.68 23.58
C LEU A 618 -5.91 -22.94 22.28
N THR A 619 -5.00 -23.43 21.46
CA THR A 619 -4.79 -22.90 20.09
C THR A 619 -4.56 -24.05 19.11
N ALA A 620 -5.02 -23.87 17.87
CA ALA A 620 -4.75 -24.77 16.75
C ALA A 620 -3.37 -24.51 16.11
N GLY A 621 -2.77 -23.36 16.40
CA GLY A 621 -1.44 -22.96 15.94
C GLY A 621 -0.37 -23.13 17.02
N LEU A 622 0.65 -22.28 16.98
CA LEU A 622 1.75 -22.31 17.91
C LEU A 622 1.38 -21.73 19.29
N PRO A 623 1.80 -22.34 20.41
CA PRO A 623 1.52 -21.83 21.76
C PRO A 623 1.97 -20.39 22.01
N VAL A 624 2.98 -19.91 21.28
CA VAL A 624 3.54 -18.56 21.41
C VAL A 624 2.47 -17.45 21.21
N THR A 625 1.37 -17.73 20.52
CA THR A 625 0.27 -16.77 20.36
C THR A 625 -0.41 -16.43 21.69
N LEU A 626 -0.38 -17.35 22.67
CA LEU A 626 -0.96 -17.18 24.00
C LEU A 626 0.08 -16.94 25.11
N GLU A 627 1.35 -16.81 24.73
CA GLU A 627 2.44 -16.56 25.68
C GLU A 627 2.21 -15.28 26.48
N GLY A 628 2.42 -15.36 27.81
CA GLY A 628 2.16 -14.26 28.72
C GLY A 628 0.68 -13.99 29.05
N LEU A 629 -0.27 -14.65 28.36
CA LEU A 629 -1.68 -14.66 28.76
C LEU A 629 -2.01 -15.84 29.67
N THR A 630 -1.36 -16.98 29.45
CA THR A 630 -1.55 -18.20 30.24
C THR A 630 -0.58 -18.35 31.45
N GLY A 631 0.39 -17.48 31.57
CA GLY A 631 1.52 -17.62 32.48
C GLY A 631 2.75 -18.20 31.77
N SER A 632 3.88 -18.22 32.43
CA SER A 632 5.15 -18.77 31.90
C SER A 632 5.06 -20.28 31.73
#